data_46c87c5b3c9841144763612308f41fc0
#
_entry.id   46c87c5b3c9841144763612308f41fc0
#
_cell.length_a   1.000
_cell.length_b   1.000
_cell.length_c   1.000
_cell.angle_alpha   90.00
_cell.angle_beta   90.00
_cell.angle_gamma   90.00
#
_symmetry.space_group_name_H-M   'P 1'
#
loop_
_entity.id
_entity.type
_entity.pdbx_description
1 polymer ?
#
loop_
_entity_poly.entity_id
_entity_poly.type
_entity_poly.pdbx_seq_one_letter_code
_entity_poly.pdbx_strand_id
1 'polypeptide(L)'
;MSAQLKVIETDRSSAMDREKALEAALAQIDRAFGKGSAMKLGSREAIQIESISTGSLGLDIALGIGGLPRGRIVEIFGPESSGKTTLALHAIAEAQKTGGTAAFIDAEHALDPVYAKKLGVNIDELIVSQPDTGEQALEIADTLVRSNAVDVLVIDSVAALVPRAEIEGEMGDSHVGLQARLMSQALRKITGSINRSHCLVIFINQIRMKIGVMYGSPETTTGGNALKFYASVRLDIRRTGQIKDREDIVGNTTRVKVVKNKVAPPFKQVEFDIMYGEGISKTGEILDLGVKAGVVEKSGAWFSYDSIRIGQGRENAKTWLKENPEMAAKLEQQIRGRTEEVAEGLMVGPEADDDL
;
A
#
# COMPACT_ATOMS: atom_id res chain seq x y z
N MET A 1 28.81 -39.88 38.97
CA MET A 1 29.78 -39.55 37.90
C MET A 1 29.26 -38.31 37.18
N SER A 2 29.85 -37.16 37.51
CA SER A 2 29.45 -35.86 36.96
C SER A 2 30.14 -35.69 35.60
N ALA A 3 29.36 -35.54 34.52
CA ALA A 3 29.89 -35.23 33.21
C ALA A 3 30.30 -33.77 33.16
N GLN A 4 31.60 -33.50 33.16
CA GLN A 4 32.15 -32.17 32.90
C GLN A 4 31.98 -31.84 31.42
N LEU A 5 31.17 -30.82 31.13
CA LEU A 5 31.13 -30.16 29.84
C LEU A 5 32.45 -29.49 29.56
N LYS A 6 33.24 -30.03 28.61
CA LYS A 6 34.39 -29.37 28.05
C LYS A 6 33.96 -28.17 27.25
N VAL A 7 34.24 -26.97 27.73
CA VAL A 7 34.18 -25.73 26.93
C VAL A 7 35.25 -25.86 25.84
N ILE A 8 34.79 -25.91 24.59
CA ILE A 8 35.70 -25.84 23.43
C ILE A 8 36.22 -24.39 23.39
N GLU A 9 37.41 -24.13 23.84
CA GLU A 9 38.13 -22.87 23.59
C GLU A 9 38.30 -22.76 22.07
N THR A 10 37.49 -21.96 21.41
CA THR A 10 37.65 -21.61 19.99
C THR A 10 38.91 -20.74 19.89
N ASP A 11 39.95 -21.30 19.30
CA ASP A 11 41.27 -20.71 19.14
C ASP A 11 41.15 -19.30 18.52
N ARG A 12 41.64 -18.25 19.21
CA ARG A 12 41.59 -16.85 18.78
C ARG A 12 42.29 -16.65 17.42
N SER A 13 43.26 -17.48 17.08
CA SER A 13 43.92 -17.47 15.76
C SER A 13 42.95 -17.83 14.63
N SER A 14 42.07 -18.80 14.84
CA SER A 14 41.07 -19.22 13.85
C SER A 14 39.99 -18.15 13.62
N ALA A 15 39.66 -17.33 14.61
CA ALA A 15 38.71 -16.23 14.49
C ALA A 15 39.27 -15.06 13.65
N MET A 16 40.54 -14.69 13.89
CA MET A 16 41.24 -13.65 13.09
C MET A 16 41.41 -14.09 11.62
N ASP A 17 41.72 -15.36 11.40
CA ASP A 17 41.89 -15.89 10.03
C ASP A 17 40.54 -15.92 9.27
N ARG A 18 39.45 -16.22 9.98
CA ARG A 18 38.09 -16.13 9.41
C ARG A 18 37.70 -14.71 9.08
N GLU A 19 38.06 -13.75 9.92
CA GLU A 19 37.74 -12.33 9.66
C GLU A 19 38.48 -11.80 8.44
N LYS A 20 39.77 -12.09 8.32
CA LYS A 20 40.59 -11.76 7.13
C LYS A 20 40.08 -12.43 5.86
N ALA A 21 39.68 -13.69 5.95
CA ALA A 21 39.10 -14.42 4.83
C ALA A 21 37.76 -13.80 4.38
N LEU A 22 36.92 -13.36 5.33
CA LEU A 22 35.67 -12.67 5.04
C LEU A 22 35.91 -11.31 4.39
N GLU A 23 36.85 -10.51 4.89
CA GLU A 23 37.25 -9.23 4.31
C GLU A 23 37.76 -9.40 2.86
N ALA A 24 38.62 -10.41 2.63
CA ALA A 24 39.10 -10.72 1.29
C ALA A 24 37.97 -11.13 0.34
N ALA A 25 37.00 -11.93 0.82
CA ALA A 25 35.82 -12.32 0.03
C ALA A 25 34.92 -11.10 -0.30
N LEU A 26 34.68 -10.21 0.66
CA LEU A 26 33.91 -8.97 0.43
C LEU A 26 34.63 -8.07 -0.57
N ALA A 27 35.95 -7.90 -0.46
CA ALA A 27 36.73 -7.13 -1.42
C ALA A 27 36.71 -7.74 -2.83
N GLN A 28 36.69 -9.07 -2.95
CA GLN A 28 36.56 -9.75 -4.24
C GLN A 28 35.15 -9.54 -4.85
N ILE A 29 34.11 -9.60 -4.02
CA ILE A 29 32.73 -9.34 -4.46
C ILE A 29 32.60 -7.89 -4.95
N ASP A 30 33.13 -6.92 -4.21
CA ASP A 30 33.11 -5.52 -4.59
C ASP A 30 33.83 -5.25 -5.92
N ARG A 31 34.94 -5.95 -6.20
CA ARG A 31 35.66 -5.86 -7.48
C ARG A 31 34.87 -6.49 -8.64
N ALA A 32 34.20 -7.63 -8.39
CA ALA A 32 33.52 -8.38 -9.44
C ALA A 32 32.13 -7.80 -9.78
N PHE A 33 31.40 -7.29 -8.78
CA PHE A 33 29.97 -6.92 -8.90
C PHE A 33 29.69 -5.44 -8.58
N GLY A 34 30.71 -4.69 -8.18
CA GLY A 34 30.57 -3.29 -7.80
C GLY A 34 30.54 -3.09 -6.27
N LYS A 35 30.99 -1.91 -5.85
CA LYS A 35 31.12 -1.53 -4.44
C LYS A 35 29.76 -1.55 -3.73
N GLY A 36 29.69 -2.26 -2.61
CA GLY A 36 28.47 -2.39 -1.82
C GLY A 36 27.54 -3.53 -2.25
N SER A 37 28.00 -4.43 -3.15
CA SER A 37 27.25 -5.64 -3.56
C SER A 37 27.02 -6.62 -2.41
N ALA A 38 27.92 -6.62 -1.42
CA ALA A 38 27.75 -7.34 -0.15
C ALA A 38 28.25 -6.46 1.00
N MET A 39 27.49 -6.39 2.10
CA MET A 39 27.85 -5.58 3.26
C MET A 39 27.29 -6.17 4.54
N LYS A 40 27.91 -5.85 5.67
CA LYS A 40 27.35 -6.16 6.99
C LYS A 40 26.15 -5.24 7.25
N LEU A 41 24.99 -5.79 7.61
CA LEU A 41 23.76 -5.01 7.81
C LEU A 41 23.93 -3.89 8.84
N GLY A 42 24.67 -4.12 9.92
CA GLY A 42 24.96 -3.12 10.95
C GLY A 42 25.92 -2.00 10.54
N SER A 43 26.59 -2.10 9.36
CA SER A 43 27.43 -1.03 8.83
C SER A 43 26.66 0.02 8.01
N ARG A 44 25.38 -0.19 7.78
CA ARG A 44 24.50 0.74 7.09
C ARG A 44 23.68 1.50 8.12
N GLU A 45 23.70 2.83 8.07
CA GLU A 45 22.67 3.61 8.78
C GLU A 45 21.29 3.07 8.40
N ALA A 46 20.39 2.98 9.35
CA ALA A 46 19.04 2.50 9.11
C ALA A 46 18.44 3.33 7.96
N ILE A 47 18.31 2.71 6.77
CA ILE A 47 17.76 3.40 5.62
C ILE A 47 16.28 3.63 5.97
N GLN A 48 15.93 4.88 6.20
CA GLN A 48 14.54 5.30 6.25
C GLN A 48 13.93 4.99 4.88
N ILE A 49 12.92 4.13 4.87
CA ILE A 49 12.18 3.81 3.66
C ILE A 49 11.29 5.02 3.37
N GLU A 50 11.55 5.70 2.26
CA GLU A 50 10.70 6.77 1.78
C GLU A 50 9.30 6.23 1.47
N SER A 51 8.28 7.03 1.74
CA SER A 51 6.89 6.66 1.53
C SER A 51 6.10 7.74 0.79
N ILE A 52 5.02 7.34 0.16
CA ILE A 52 4.03 8.21 -0.46
C ILE A 52 2.74 8.07 0.36
N SER A 53 2.18 9.20 0.82
CA SER A 53 0.92 9.20 1.56
C SER A 53 -0.20 8.55 0.75
N THR A 54 -1.06 7.85 1.43
CA THR A 54 -2.28 7.25 0.85
C THR A 54 -3.42 8.26 0.67
N GLY A 55 -3.27 9.46 1.22
CA GLY A 55 -4.35 10.43 1.37
C GLY A 55 -5.24 10.19 2.60
N SER A 56 -5.10 9.04 3.28
CA SER A 56 -5.74 8.70 4.54
C SER A 56 -4.72 8.77 5.67
N LEU A 57 -4.96 9.66 6.65
CA LEU A 57 -4.08 9.81 7.81
C LEU A 57 -4.01 8.52 8.63
N GLY A 58 -5.16 7.86 8.82
CA GLY A 58 -5.22 6.62 9.58
C GLY A 58 -4.46 5.48 8.91
N LEU A 59 -4.57 5.36 7.58
CA LEU A 59 -3.85 4.33 6.83
C LEU A 59 -2.34 4.60 6.80
N ASP A 60 -1.93 5.86 6.66
CA ASP A 60 -0.52 6.26 6.74
C ASP A 60 0.11 5.87 8.09
N ILE A 61 -0.63 6.09 9.20
CA ILE A 61 -0.22 5.66 10.55
C ILE A 61 -0.20 4.13 10.66
N ALA A 62 -1.22 3.44 10.13
CA ALA A 62 -1.29 1.99 10.17
C ALA A 62 -0.15 1.31 9.41
N LEU A 63 0.32 1.92 8.31
CA LEU A 63 1.46 1.44 7.53
C LEU A 63 2.80 1.58 8.26
N GLY A 64 2.90 2.43 9.29
CA GLY A 64 4.04 2.54 10.19
C GLY A 64 5.24 3.32 9.66
N ILE A 65 5.23 3.70 8.38
CA ILE A 65 6.28 4.51 7.73
C ILE A 65 5.72 5.82 7.15
N GLY A 66 4.46 6.15 7.47
CA GLY A 66 3.80 7.37 7.01
C GLY A 66 3.21 7.31 5.61
N GLY A 67 3.04 6.11 5.03
CA GLY A 67 2.45 5.90 3.71
C GLY A 67 2.87 4.60 3.05
N LEU A 68 2.69 4.52 1.72
CA LEU A 68 3.07 3.37 0.88
C LEU A 68 4.57 3.42 0.57
N PRO A 69 5.31 2.30 0.70
CA PRO A 69 6.77 2.28 0.55
C PRO A 69 7.22 2.51 -0.90
N ARG A 70 8.11 3.46 -1.13
CA ARG A 70 8.77 3.67 -2.43
C ARG A 70 9.70 2.50 -2.75
N GLY A 71 9.89 2.22 -4.03
CA GLY A 71 10.73 1.12 -4.48
C GLY A 71 10.15 -0.27 -4.17
N ARG A 72 8.84 -0.37 -3.93
CA ARG A 72 8.16 -1.60 -3.55
C ARG A 72 6.88 -1.82 -4.35
N ILE A 73 6.44 -3.08 -4.33
CA ILE A 73 5.15 -3.50 -4.87
C ILE A 73 4.13 -3.50 -3.74
N VAL A 74 2.98 -2.88 -4.01
CA VAL A 74 1.80 -2.86 -3.14
C VAL A 74 0.62 -3.49 -3.88
N GLU A 75 -0.13 -4.34 -3.22
CA GLU A 75 -1.40 -4.87 -3.73
C GLU A 75 -2.56 -4.28 -2.93
N ILE A 76 -3.53 -3.68 -3.64
CA ILE A 76 -4.80 -3.23 -3.08
C ILE A 76 -5.88 -4.14 -3.65
N PHE A 77 -6.55 -4.92 -2.80
CA PHE A 77 -7.55 -5.87 -3.24
C PHE A 77 -8.82 -5.80 -2.41
N GLY A 78 -9.93 -6.22 -3.00
CA GLY A 78 -11.22 -6.18 -2.35
C GLY A 78 -12.37 -6.38 -3.35
N PRO A 79 -13.62 -6.43 -2.87
CA PRO A 79 -14.80 -6.52 -3.70
C PRO A 79 -14.92 -5.35 -4.68
N GLU A 80 -15.78 -5.48 -5.66
CA GLU A 80 -16.15 -4.38 -6.55
C GLU A 80 -16.74 -3.21 -5.75
N SER A 81 -16.52 -1.99 -6.25
CA SER A 81 -17.01 -0.75 -5.61
C SER A 81 -16.58 -0.55 -4.14
N SER A 82 -15.47 -1.16 -3.72
CA SER A 82 -14.93 -1.00 -2.35
C SER A 82 -14.03 0.23 -2.17
N GLY A 83 -13.66 0.94 -3.26
CA GLY A 83 -12.80 2.13 -3.21
C GLY A 83 -11.33 1.88 -3.56
N LYS A 84 -10.99 0.75 -4.20
CA LYS A 84 -9.62 0.41 -4.62
C LYS A 84 -8.99 1.48 -5.50
N THR A 85 -9.65 1.81 -6.61
CA THR A 85 -9.20 2.83 -7.57
C THR A 85 -9.17 4.22 -6.92
N THR A 86 -10.15 4.54 -6.05
CA THR A 86 -10.17 5.79 -5.29
C THR A 86 -8.91 5.93 -4.42
N LEU A 87 -8.55 4.89 -3.67
CA LEU A 87 -7.34 4.91 -2.82
C LEU A 87 -6.06 5.05 -3.66
N ALA A 88 -5.98 4.36 -4.80
CA ALA A 88 -4.82 4.47 -5.71
C ALA A 88 -4.72 5.88 -6.33
N LEU A 89 -5.84 6.49 -6.72
CA LEU A 89 -5.86 7.86 -7.26
C LEU A 89 -5.47 8.89 -6.19
N HIS A 90 -5.85 8.70 -4.93
CA HIS A 90 -5.36 9.54 -3.83
C HIS A 90 -3.84 9.43 -3.66
N ALA A 91 -3.27 8.21 -3.73
CA ALA A 91 -1.82 8.04 -3.67
C ALA A 91 -1.11 8.75 -4.85
N ILE A 92 -1.69 8.72 -6.06
CA ILE A 92 -1.21 9.51 -7.21
C ILE A 92 -1.24 11.00 -6.90
N ALA A 93 -2.39 11.50 -6.40
CA ALA A 93 -2.53 12.92 -6.08
C ALA A 93 -1.52 13.39 -5.02
N GLU A 94 -1.29 12.58 -3.98
CA GLU A 94 -0.29 12.89 -2.95
C GLU A 94 1.14 12.86 -3.50
N ALA A 95 1.48 11.93 -4.41
CA ALA A 95 2.77 11.91 -5.09
C ALA A 95 2.99 13.17 -5.95
N GLN A 96 1.99 13.56 -6.74
CA GLN A 96 2.06 14.76 -7.58
C GLN A 96 2.19 16.05 -6.77
N LYS A 97 1.55 16.15 -5.59
CA LYS A 97 1.72 17.30 -4.68
C LYS A 97 3.16 17.53 -4.22
N THR A 98 3.95 16.48 -4.17
CA THR A 98 5.38 16.54 -3.83
C THR A 98 6.29 16.66 -5.06
N GLY A 99 5.72 16.90 -6.24
CA GLY A 99 6.44 17.02 -7.51
C GLY A 99 6.79 15.70 -8.17
N GLY A 100 6.20 14.57 -7.70
CA GLY A 100 6.43 13.26 -8.27
C GLY A 100 5.64 13.02 -9.56
N THR A 101 6.22 12.23 -10.46
CA THR A 101 5.59 11.79 -11.72
C THR A 101 4.79 10.52 -11.49
N ALA A 102 3.55 10.50 -11.99
CA ALA A 102 2.65 9.35 -11.86
C ALA A 102 2.24 8.78 -13.22
N ALA A 103 2.07 7.46 -13.27
CA ALA A 103 1.54 6.75 -14.41
C ALA A 103 0.41 5.80 -14.00
N PHE A 104 -0.56 5.63 -14.88
CA PHE A 104 -1.72 4.77 -14.69
C PHE A 104 -1.90 3.86 -15.91
N ILE A 105 -1.83 2.55 -15.71
CA ILE A 105 -2.13 1.54 -16.71
C ILE A 105 -3.56 1.08 -16.48
N ASP A 106 -4.45 1.57 -17.34
CA ASP A 106 -5.90 1.33 -17.31
C ASP A 106 -6.25 0.13 -18.20
N ALA A 107 -6.08 -1.08 -17.65
CA ALA A 107 -6.41 -2.31 -18.34
C ALA A 107 -7.93 -2.61 -18.37
N GLU A 108 -8.71 -1.96 -17.52
CA GLU A 108 -10.18 -2.06 -17.51
C GLU A 108 -10.85 -1.03 -18.43
N HIS A 109 -10.10 -0.04 -18.96
CA HIS A 109 -10.62 1.07 -19.75
C HIS A 109 -11.74 1.87 -19.03
N ALA A 110 -11.59 2.03 -17.72
CA ALA A 110 -12.64 2.56 -16.84
C ALA A 110 -12.21 3.82 -16.06
N LEU A 111 -11.02 4.38 -16.32
CA LEU A 111 -10.55 5.58 -15.66
C LEU A 111 -11.40 6.79 -16.06
N ASP A 112 -12.08 7.39 -15.07
CA ASP A 112 -12.79 8.65 -15.24
C ASP A 112 -11.89 9.85 -14.90
N PRO A 113 -11.48 10.66 -15.89
CA PRO A 113 -10.62 11.82 -15.67
C PRO A 113 -11.30 12.91 -14.84
N VAL A 114 -12.63 13.03 -14.93
CA VAL A 114 -13.39 14.01 -14.13
C VAL A 114 -13.34 13.63 -12.65
N TYR A 115 -13.52 12.34 -12.36
CA TYR A 115 -13.39 11.84 -11.00
C TYR A 115 -11.96 11.96 -10.48
N ALA A 116 -10.96 11.57 -11.25
CA ALA A 116 -9.55 11.70 -10.88
C ALA A 116 -9.19 13.16 -10.53
N LYS A 117 -9.63 14.13 -11.33
CA LYS A 117 -9.43 15.56 -11.06
C LYS A 117 -10.08 16.00 -9.75
N LYS A 118 -11.28 15.51 -9.43
CA LYS A 118 -11.96 15.81 -8.16
C LYS A 118 -11.21 15.28 -6.95
N LEU A 119 -10.50 14.16 -7.08
CA LEU A 119 -9.63 13.60 -6.05
C LEU A 119 -8.30 14.35 -5.90
N GLY A 120 -8.04 15.34 -6.73
CA GLY A 120 -6.83 16.16 -6.68
C GLY A 120 -5.71 15.68 -7.60
N VAL A 121 -5.97 14.74 -8.50
CA VAL A 121 -5.00 14.32 -9.52
C VAL A 121 -4.84 15.43 -10.56
N ASN A 122 -3.61 15.81 -10.84
CA ASN A 122 -3.26 16.63 -12.01
C ASN A 122 -3.32 15.74 -13.25
N ILE A 123 -4.45 15.79 -13.96
CA ILE A 123 -4.71 14.94 -15.13
C ILE A 123 -3.85 15.33 -16.33
N ASP A 124 -3.38 16.57 -16.41
CA ASP A 124 -2.55 17.07 -17.51
C ASP A 124 -1.12 16.50 -17.46
N GLU A 125 -0.67 16.07 -16.28
CA GLU A 125 0.64 15.46 -16.05
C GLU A 125 0.55 13.94 -15.78
N LEU A 126 -0.64 13.38 -15.71
CA LEU A 126 -0.80 11.93 -15.49
C LEU A 126 -0.53 11.17 -16.79
N ILE A 127 0.45 10.29 -16.78
CA ILE A 127 0.73 9.38 -17.90
C ILE A 127 -0.31 8.25 -17.85
N VAL A 128 -1.13 8.10 -18.90
CA VAL A 128 -2.14 7.04 -19.00
C VAL A 128 -1.82 6.13 -20.17
N SER A 129 -1.93 4.82 -19.95
CA SER A 129 -1.82 3.80 -20.99
C SER A 129 -2.98 2.83 -20.90
N GLN A 130 -3.57 2.48 -22.04
CA GLN A 130 -4.69 1.54 -22.16
C GLN A 130 -4.29 0.38 -23.08
N PRO A 131 -3.60 -0.63 -22.55
CA PRO A 131 -3.08 -1.76 -23.32
C PRO A 131 -4.18 -2.77 -23.67
N ASP A 132 -4.03 -3.42 -24.82
CA ASP A 132 -4.96 -4.45 -25.29
C ASP A 132 -4.68 -5.83 -24.68
N THR A 133 -3.45 -6.10 -24.22
CA THR A 133 -3.03 -7.40 -23.67
C THR A 133 -2.26 -7.25 -22.35
N GLY A 134 -2.28 -8.30 -21.53
CA GLY A 134 -1.52 -8.33 -20.28
C GLY A 134 0.00 -8.23 -20.50
N GLU A 135 0.53 -8.82 -21.57
CA GLU A 135 1.93 -8.69 -21.95
C GLU A 135 2.30 -7.25 -22.25
N GLN A 136 1.48 -6.56 -23.05
CA GLN A 136 1.71 -5.14 -23.37
C GLN A 136 1.66 -4.26 -22.12
N ALA A 137 0.69 -4.47 -21.26
CA ALA A 137 0.58 -3.74 -19.98
C ALA A 137 1.84 -3.87 -19.12
N LEU A 138 2.35 -5.11 -18.99
CA LEU A 138 3.50 -5.39 -18.13
C LEU A 138 4.84 -4.97 -18.76
N GLU A 139 4.95 -4.94 -20.10
CA GLU A 139 6.11 -4.39 -20.81
C GLU A 139 6.15 -2.86 -20.71
N ILE A 140 5.00 -2.18 -20.81
CA ILE A 140 4.89 -0.75 -20.57
C ILE A 140 5.29 -0.43 -19.12
N ALA A 141 4.78 -1.20 -18.16
CA ALA A 141 5.15 -1.06 -16.76
C ALA A 141 6.67 -1.21 -16.54
N ASP A 142 7.30 -2.25 -17.10
CA ASP A 142 8.75 -2.45 -17.01
C ASP A 142 9.53 -1.28 -17.60
N THR A 143 9.09 -0.76 -18.75
CA THR A 143 9.72 0.37 -19.41
C THR A 143 9.64 1.64 -18.60
N LEU A 144 8.45 1.98 -18.06
CA LEU A 144 8.23 3.15 -17.21
C LEU A 144 9.06 3.07 -15.91
N VAL A 145 9.06 1.92 -15.24
CA VAL A 145 9.86 1.72 -14.02
C VAL A 145 11.34 1.84 -14.30
N ARG A 146 11.84 1.28 -15.40
CA ARG A 146 13.27 1.32 -15.76
C ARG A 146 13.75 2.70 -16.19
N SER A 147 12.85 3.58 -16.59
CA SER A 147 13.20 4.97 -16.93
C SER A 147 13.72 5.78 -15.75
N ASN A 148 13.44 5.35 -14.51
CA ASN A 148 13.68 6.09 -13.26
C ASN A 148 12.99 7.47 -13.20
N ALA A 149 12.03 7.73 -14.08
CA ALA A 149 11.32 9.00 -14.17
C ALA A 149 9.92 8.95 -13.54
N VAL A 150 9.46 7.77 -13.10
CA VAL A 150 8.12 7.56 -12.54
C VAL A 150 8.23 7.22 -11.06
N ASP A 151 7.55 7.98 -10.22
CA ASP A 151 7.51 7.79 -8.77
C ASP A 151 6.41 6.84 -8.33
N VAL A 152 5.26 6.88 -9.02
CA VAL A 152 4.11 6.00 -8.77
C VAL A 152 3.59 5.45 -10.08
N LEU A 153 3.42 4.14 -10.13
CA LEU A 153 2.76 3.43 -11.22
C LEU A 153 1.59 2.62 -10.66
N VAL A 154 0.40 2.86 -11.17
CA VAL A 154 -0.81 2.07 -10.86
C VAL A 154 -1.16 1.18 -12.04
N ILE A 155 -1.53 -0.07 -11.76
CA ILE A 155 -2.05 -1.04 -12.74
C ILE A 155 -3.45 -1.46 -12.28
N ASP A 156 -4.47 -1.03 -13.01
CA ASP A 156 -5.89 -1.29 -12.71
C ASP A 156 -6.56 -2.04 -13.88
N SER A 157 -6.86 -3.30 -13.74
CA SER A 157 -6.60 -4.21 -12.63
C SER A 157 -5.89 -5.48 -13.11
N VAL A 158 -5.30 -6.24 -12.16
CA VAL A 158 -4.71 -7.56 -12.49
C VAL A 158 -5.71 -8.48 -13.17
N ALA A 159 -6.99 -8.40 -12.80
CA ALA A 159 -8.05 -9.22 -13.39
C ALA A 159 -8.23 -8.99 -14.90
N ALA A 160 -7.93 -7.78 -15.38
CA ALA A 160 -8.04 -7.38 -16.79
C ALA A 160 -6.75 -7.64 -17.60
N LEU A 161 -5.67 -8.11 -16.97
CA LEU A 161 -4.44 -8.48 -17.66
C LEU A 161 -4.61 -9.84 -18.38
N VAL A 162 -5.34 -9.83 -19.49
CA VAL A 162 -5.60 -11.02 -20.30
C VAL A 162 -4.39 -11.35 -21.15
N PRO A 163 -3.84 -12.58 -21.11
CA PRO A 163 -2.76 -13.02 -21.97
C PRO A 163 -3.17 -12.96 -23.46
N ARG A 164 -2.24 -12.55 -24.33
CA ARG A 164 -2.48 -12.49 -25.77
C ARG A 164 -3.01 -13.81 -26.35
N ALA A 165 -2.46 -14.94 -25.92
CA ALA A 165 -2.89 -16.25 -26.38
C ALA A 165 -4.35 -16.58 -26.02
N GLU A 166 -4.88 -15.97 -24.95
CA GLU A 166 -6.28 -16.11 -24.57
C GLU A 166 -7.20 -15.22 -25.45
N ILE A 167 -6.70 -14.05 -25.86
CA ILE A 167 -7.43 -13.13 -26.75
C ILE A 167 -7.50 -13.67 -28.18
N GLU A 168 -6.40 -14.28 -28.67
CA GLU A 168 -6.28 -14.85 -30.00
C GLU A 168 -6.92 -16.25 -30.12
N GLY A 169 -7.25 -16.91 -29.01
CA GLY A 169 -7.91 -18.21 -28.94
C GLY A 169 -9.39 -18.17 -29.34
N GLU A 170 -9.99 -19.33 -29.58
CA GLU A 170 -11.42 -19.45 -29.85
C GLU A 170 -12.24 -19.40 -28.54
N MET A 171 -13.50 -18.94 -28.65
CA MET A 171 -14.41 -18.94 -27.50
C MET A 171 -14.65 -20.37 -27.01
N GLY A 172 -14.25 -20.63 -25.75
CA GLY A 172 -14.35 -21.95 -25.13
C GLY A 172 -13.04 -22.69 -24.95
N ASP A 173 -11.94 -22.16 -25.53
CA ASP A 173 -10.61 -22.71 -25.30
C ASP A 173 -10.21 -22.60 -23.81
N SER A 174 -9.54 -23.65 -23.31
CA SER A 174 -9.08 -23.68 -21.93
C SER A 174 -7.66 -23.13 -21.82
N HIS A 175 -7.53 -21.96 -21.25
CA HIS A 175 -6.26 -21.26 -21.03
C HIS A 175 -5.82 -21.27 -19.55
N VAL A 176 -5.96 -22.40 -18.88
CA VAL A 176 -5.70 -22.53 -17.44
C VAL A 176 -4.28 -22.08 -17.08
N GLY A 177 -4.20 -21.10 -16.19
CA GLY A 177 -2.94 -20.66 -15.57
C GLY A 177 -2.05 -19.76 -16.41
N LEU A 178 -2.44 -19.34 -17.61
CA LEU A 178 -1.64 -18.43 -18.45
C LEU A 178 -1.41 -17.09 -17.76
N GLN A 179 -2.45 -16.48 -17.21
CA GLN A 179 -2.36 -15.23 -16.46
C GLN A 179 -1.40 -15.35 -15.25
N ALA A 180 -1.48 -16.45 -14.50
CA ALA A 180 -0.59 -16.68 -13.36
C ALA A 180 0.88 -16.85 -13.78
N ARG A 181 1.15 -17.46 -14.95
CA ARG A 181 2.50 -17.57 -15.54
C ARG A 181 3.01 -16.21 -15.97
N LEU A 182 2.18 -15.43 -16.67
CA LEU A 182 2.50 -14.07 -17.10
C LEU A 182 2.86 -13.18 -15.91
N MET A 183 2.03 -13.15 -14.87
CA MET A 183 2.30 -12.41 -13.63
C MET A 183 3.58 -12.87 -12.95
N SER A 184 3.82 -14.17 -12.84
CA SER A 184 5.04 -14.71 -12.23
C SER A 184 6.30 -14.32 -12.98
N GLN A 185 6.26 -14.30 -14.32
CA GLN A 185 7.36 -13.90 -15.17
C GLN A 185 7.63 -12.39 -15.05
N ALA A 186 6.59 -11.57 -15.15
CA ALA A 186 6.69 -10.13 -15.10
C ALA A 186 7.22 -9.66 -13.73
N LEU A 187 6.66 -10.17 -12.63
CA LEU A 187 7.09 -9.78 -11.28
C LEU A 187 8.56 -10.12 -11.02
N ARG A 188 9.05 -11.27 -11.49
CA ARG A 188 10.49 -11.62 -11.42
C ARG A 188 11.36 -10.61 -12.17
N LYS A 189 10.91 -10.16 -13.33
CA LYS A 189 11.65 -9.20 -14.16
C LYS A 189 11.63 -7.79 -13.56
N ILE A 190 10.46 -7.31 -13.15
CA ILE A 190 10.25 -5.92 -12.76
C ILE A 190 10.76 -5.62 -11.34
N THR A 191 10.71 -6.59 -10.40
CA THR A 191 11.02 -6.35 -8.97
C THR A 191 12.40 -5.73 -8.75
N GLY A 192 13.42 -6.20 -9.47
CA GLY A 192 14.77 -5.64 -9.36
C GLY A 192 14.87 -4.19 -9.86
N SER A 193 14.10 -3.85 -10.88
CA SER A 193 14.03 -2.50 -11.44
C SER A 193 13.26 -1.56 -10.52
N ILE A 194 12.15 -2.00 -9.93
CA ILE A 194 11.34 -1.25 -8.95
C ILE A 194 12.20 -0.80 -7.76
N ASN A 195 12.99 -1.71 -7.21
CA ASN A 195 13.85 -1.39 -6.06
C ASN A 195 14.91 -0.32 -6.40
N ARG A 196 15.49 -0.39 -7.61
CA ARG A 196 16.52 0.56 -8.07
C ARG A 196 15.96 1.93 -8.44
N SER A 197 14.76 1.97 -9.04
CA SER A 197 14.12 3.20 -9.49
C SER A 197 13.40 3.96 -8.38
N HIS A 198 13.26 3.34 -7.18
CA HIS A 198 12.44 3.87 -6.09
C HIS A 198 10.98 4.14 -6.49
N CYS A 199 10.49 3.55 -7.59
CA CYS A 199 9.11 3.64 -8.03
C CYS A 199 8.21 2.82 -7.12
N LEU A 200 7.11 3.40 -6.63
CA LEU A 200 6.02 2.68 -6.00
C LEU A 200 5.13 2.07 -7.09
N VAL A 201 4.96 0.75 -7.08
CA VAL A 201 4.06 0.07 -8.03
C VAL A 201 2.85 -0.50 -7.28
N ILE A 202 1.68 -0.01 -7.62
CA ILE A 202 0.40 -0.42 -7.04
C ILE A 202 -0.34 -1.32 -8.04
N PHE A 203 -0.60 -2.56 -7.64
CA PHE A 203 -1.50 -3.45 -8.36
C PHE A 203 -2.88 -3.44 -7.68
N ILE A 204 -3.89 -3.06 -8.44
CA ILE A 204 -5.28 -3.22 -8.03
C ILE A 204 -5.73 -4.63 -8.41
N ASN A 205 -6.40 -5.33 -7.49
CA ASN A 205 -6.81 -6.70 -7.72
C ASN A 205 -8.26 -6.94 -7.26
N GLN A 206 -8.89 -7.94 -7.88
CA GLN A 206 -10.25 -8.35 -7.56
C GLN A 206 -10.23 -9.65 -6.77
N ILE A 207 -11.23 -9.83 -5.90
CA ILE A 207 -11.45 -11.08 -5.19
C ILE A 207 -12.24 -12.04 -6.08
N ARG A 208 -11.86 -13.31 -6.03
CA ARG A 208 -12.58 -14.44 -6.63
C ARG A 208 -12.81 -15.48 -5.56
N MET A 209 -13.85 -16.29 -5.74
CA MET A 209 -14.20 -17.38 -4.84
C MET A 209 -13.66 -18.69 -5.37
N LYS A 210 -12.88 -19.41 -4.56
CA LYS A 210 -12.44 -20.78 -4.86
C LYS A 210 -13.64 -21.72 -4.69
N ILE A 211 -13.89 -22.55 -5.69
CA ILE A 211 -14.94 -23.57 -5.62
C ILE A 211 -14.42 -24.78 -4.81
N GLY A 212 -15.27 -25.32 -3.92
CA GLY A 212 -14.98 -26.56 -3.18
C GLY A 212 -14.13 -26.41 -1.93
N VAL A 213 -13.88 -25.19 -1.44
CA VAL A 213 -13.22 -24.95 -0.16
C VAL A 213 -14.22 -25.21 0.98
N MET A 214 -13.99 -26.28 1.75
CA MET A 214 -14.83 -26.64 2.92
C MET A 214 -14.32 -26.01 4.23
N TYR A 215 -13.02 -25.69 4.31
CA TYR A 215 -12.37 -25.08 5.48
C TYR A 215 -11.47 -23.92 5.02
N GLY A 216 -11.33 -22.90 5.87
CA GLY A 216 -10.58 -21.69 5.57
C GLY A 216 -11.32 -20.69 4.68
N SER A 217 -10.63 -19.61 4.26
CA SER A 217 -11.23 -18.58 3.42
C SER A 217 -11.35 -19.05 1.96
N PRO A 218 -12.55 -19.03 1.36
CA PRO A 218 -12.71 -19.32 -0.06
C PRO A 218 -12.22 -18.17 -0.96
N GLU A 219 -11.91 -17.02 -0.38
CA GLU A 219 -11.50 -15.82 -1.14
C GLU A 219 -10.06 -15.95 -1.65
N THR A 220 -9.84 -15.57 -2.89
CA THR A 220 -8.51 -15.48 -3.49
C THR A 220 -8.46 -14.31 -4.45
N THR A 221 -7.26 -13.80 -4.73
CA THR A 221 -7.05 -12.75 -5.72
C THR A 221 -6.72 -13.36 -7.08
N THR A 222 -6.98 -12.61 -8.17
CA THR A 222 -6.64 -13.02 -9.56
C THR A 222 -5.14 -12.97 -9.82
N GLY A 223 -4.67 -13.58 -10.90
CA GLY A 223 -3.26 -13.56 -11.29
C GLY A 223 -2.36 -14.56 -10.55
N GLY A 224 -2.93 -15.50 -9.79
CA GLY A 224 -2.20 -16.54 -9.07
C GLY A 224 -1.54 -16.04 -7.77
N ASN A 225 -0.58 -16.82 -7.26
CA ASN A 225 0.05 -16.51 -5.96
C ASN A 225 1.29 -15.60 -6.05
N ALA A 226 1.82 -15.32 -7.24
CA ALA A 226 3.08 -14.58 -7.37
C ALA A 226 3.01 -13.20 -6.70
N LEU A 227 1.94 -12.44 -6.93
CA LEU A 227 1.78 -11.11 -6.37
C LEU A 227 1.72 -11.13 -4.84
N LYS A 228 1.10 -12.15 -4.23
CA LYS A 228 1.07 -12.34 -2.77
C LYS A 228 2.49 -12.42 -2.16
N PHE A 229 3.45 -13.04 -2.88
CA PHE A 229 4.84 -13.15 -2.42
C PHE A 229 5.65 -11.89 -2.70
N TYR A 230 5.51 -11.30 -3.90
CA TYR A 230 6.30 -10.14 -4.33
C TYR A 230 5.85 -8.84 -3.65
N ALA A 231 4.57 -8.67 -3.37
CA ALA A 231 4.08 -7.49 -2.67
C ALA A 231 4.73 -7.34 -1.27
N SER A 232 5.18 -6.13 -0.97
CA SER A 232 5.69 -5.75 0.35
C SER A 232 4.56 -5.34 1.29
N VAL A 233 3.50 -4.77 0.74
CA VAL A 233 2.28 -4.39 1.46
C VAL A 233 1.09 -4.96 0.69
N ARG A 234 0.09 -5.49 1.42
CA ARG A 234 -1.20 -5.92 0.89
C ARG A 234 -2.31 -5.32 1.73
N LEU A 235 -3.24 -4.65 1.05
CA LEU A 235 -4.36 -3.94 1.64
C LEU A 235 -5.68 -4.59 1.20
N ASP A 236 -6.44 -5.13 2.15
CA ASP A 236 -7.82 -5.59 1.94
C ASP A 236 -8.76 -4.42 2.21
N ILE A 237 -9.45 -3.94 1.18
CA ILE A 237 -10.36 -2.80 1.25
C ILE A 237 -11.81 -3.25 1.05
N ARG A 238 -12.67 -2.89 2.02
CA ARG A 238 -14.09 -3.30 2.03
C ARG A 238 -14.98 -2.15 2.46
N ARG A 239 -16.12 -2.05 1.79
CA ARG A 239 -17.20 -1.17 2.23
C ARG A 239 -17.91 -1.81 3.43
N THR A 240 -18.04 -1.06 4.53
CA THR A 240 -18.70 -1.50 5.77
C THR A 240 -20.05 -0.85 6.00
N GLY A 241 -20.28 0.33 5.42
CA GLY A 241 -21.53 1.06 5.61
C GLY A 241 -21.81 2.05 4.49
N GLN A 242 -23.00 2.65 4.53
CA GLN A 242 -23.41 3.75 3.67
C GLN A 242 -23.56 5.01 4.48
N ILE A 243 -23.08 6.12 3.94
CA ILE A 243 -23.27 7.44 4.53
C ILE A 243 -24.44 8.10 3.83
N LYS A 244 -25.42 8.52 4.62
CA LYS A 244 -26.63 9.17 4.12
C LYS A 244 -26.68 10.61 4.59
N ASP A 245 -27.06 11.50 3.70
CA ASP A 245 -27.54 12.83 4.02
C ASP A 245 -29.05 12.86 3.71
N ARG A 246 -29.88 12.86 4.76
CA ARG A 246 -31.35 12.67 4.68
C ARG A 246 -31.68 11.34 3.98
N GLU A 247 -32.23 11.38 2.75
CA GLU A 247 -32.60 10.20 1.97
C GLU A 247 -31.53 9.79 0.95
N ASP A 248 -30.58 10.68 0.65
CA ASP A 248 -29.55 10.47 -0.35
C ASP A 248 -28.31 9.75 0.21
N ILE A 249 -27.78 8.80 -0.54
CA ILE A 249 -26.50 8.16 -0.22
C ILE A 249 -25.39 9.01 -0.79
N VAL A 250 -24.62 9.66 0.09
CA VAL A 250 -23.56 10.60 -0.26
C VAL A 250 -22.15 10.02 -0.16
N GLY A 251 -22.01 8.81 0.35
CA GLY A 251 -20.72 8.16 0.50
C GLY A 251 -20.82 6.77 1.13
N ASN A 252 -19.67 6.19 1.38
CA ASN A 252 -19.53 4.91 2.05
C ASN A 252 -18.48 4.97 3.16
N THR A 253 -18.73 4.29 4.27
CA THR A 253 -17.70 3.96 5.24
C THR A 253 -16.92 2.76 4.71
N THR A 254 -15.60 2.90 4.68
CA THR A 254 -14.69 1.92 4.09
C THR A 254 -13.67 1.49 5.14
N ARG A 255 -13.45 0.19 5.22
CA ARG A 255 -12.45 -0.44 6.08
C ARG A 255 -11.29 -0.90 5.23
N VAL A 256 -10.06 -0.60 5.67
CA VAL A 256 -8.83 -1.12 5.09
C VAL A 256 -8.06 -1.90 6.13
N LYS A 257 -7.77 -3.17 5.85
CA LYS A 257 -6.95 -4.05 6.68
C LYS A 257 -5.58 -4.23 6.03
N VAL A 258 -4.51 -4.00 6.79
CA VAL A 258 -3.14 -4.24 6.36
C VAL A 258 -2.83 -5.72 6.62
N VAL A 259 -3.10 -6.58 5.63
CA VAL A 259 -2.95 -8.05 5.79
C VAL A 259 -1.51 -8.52 5.64
N LYS A 260 -0.66 -7.74 4.96
CA LYS A 260 0.77 -7.98 4.84
C LYS A 260 1.53 -6.67 4.87
N ASN A 261 2.61 -6.63 5.64
CA ASN A 261 3.51 -5.49 5.66
C ASN A 261 4.94 -5.98 5.97
N LYS A 262 5.89 -5.70 5.05
CA LYS A 262 7.31 -6.04 5.21
C LYS A 262 8.15 -4.87 5.76
N VAL A 263 7.53 -3.69 5.95
CA VAL A 263 8.23 -2.47 6.38
C VAL A 263 7.85 -2.03 7.80
N ALA A 264 6.76 -2.60 8.35
CA ALA A 264 6.29 -2.37 9.72
C ALA A 264 5.40 -3.55 10.17
N PRO A 265 5.00 -3.67 11.45
CA PRO A 265 4.08 -4.70 11.91
C PRO A 265 2.74 -4.65 11.15
N PRO A 266 2.27 -5.79 10.60
CA PRO A 266 0.98 -5.89 9.89
C PRO A 266 -0.20 -5.96 10.87
N PHE A 267 -1.39 -6.30 10.33
CA PHE A 267 -2.64 -6.57 11.06
C PHE A 267 -3.22 -5.34 11.77
N LYS A 268 -2.98 -4.16 11.20
CA LYS A 268 -3.69 -2.94 11.57
C LYS A 268 -4.89 -2.75 10.66
N GLN A 269 -5.94 -2.16 11.22
CA GLN A 269 -7.18 -1.88 10.51
C GLN A 269 -7.59 -0.43 10.73
N VAL A 270 -8.00 0.22 9.67
CA VAL A 270 -8.52 1.59 9.69
C VAL A 270 -9.88 1.65 9.02
N GLU A 271 -10.71 2.56 9.49
CA GLU A 271 -11.97 2.90 8.85
C GLU A 271 -12.00 4.40 8.56
N PHE A 272 -12.44 4.74 7.38
CA PHE A 272 -12.64 6.12 6.94
C PHE A 272 -13.80 6.23 5.96
N ASP A 273 -14.30 7.45 5.79
CA ASP A 273 -15.38 7.74 4.86
C ASP A 273 -14.82 8.06 3.48
N ILE A 274 -15.42 7.46 2.44
CA ILE A 274 -15.25 7.86 1.04
C ILE A 274 -16.52 8.56 0.60
N MET A 275 -16.44 9.87 0.35
CA MET A 275 -17.54 10.70 -0.10
C MET A 275 -17.61 10.68 -1.63
N TYR A 276 -18.80 10.56 -2.20
CA TYR A 276 -18.96 10.55 -3.65
C TYR A 276 -18.59 11.90 -4.25
N GLY A 277 -17.67 11.88 -5.22
CA GLY A 277 -17.16 13.06 -5.87
C GLY A 277 -16.10 13.88 -5.09
N GLU A 278 -15.79 13.52 -3.82
CA GLU A 278 -14.75 14.17 -3.02
C GLU A 278 -13.63 13.19 -2.63
N GLY A 279 -13.93 11.87 -2.58
CA GLY A 279 -12.98 10.85 -2.14
C GLY A 279 -12.88 10.71 -0.63
N ILE A 280 -11.68 10.41 -0.12
CA ILE A 280 -11.42 10.19 1.31
C ILE A 280 -11.68 11.46 2.11
N SER A 281 -12.51 11.36 3.16
CA SER A 281 -12.88 12.49 4.03
C SER A 281 -11.77 12.79 5.04
N LYS A 282 -10.80 13.62 4.64
CA LYS A 282 -9.66 14.00 5.50
C LYS A 282 -10.11 14.61 6.83
N THR A 283 -11.10 15.52 6.80
CA THR A 283 -11.62 16.16 8.00
C THR A 283 -12.34 15.18 8.94
N GLY A 284 -12.99 14.16 8.36
CA GLY A 284 -13.59 13.07 9.14
C GLY A 284 -12.54 12.26 9.87
N GLU A 285 -11.44 11.89 9.19
CA GLU A 285 -10.34 11.15 9.81
C GLU A 285 -9.63 11.97 10.90
N ILE A 286 -9.33 13.25 10.64
CA ILE A 286 -8.72 14.15 11.64
C ILE A 286 -9.58 14.20 12.91
N LEU A 287 -10.90 14.30 12.76
CA LEU A 287 -11.81 14.32 13.88
C LEU A 287 -11.81 13.00 14.66
N ASP A 288 -11.98 11.88 13.97
CA ASP A 288 -12.10 10.56 14.58
C ASP A 288 -10.78 10.11 15.21
N LEU A 289 -9.65 10.33 14.53
CA LEU A 289 -8.31 10.03 15.05
C LEU A 289 -7.91 11.01 16.15
N GLY A 290 -8.31 12.29 16.04
CA GLY A 290 -8.08 13.29 17.08
C GLY A 290 -8.75 12.91 18.40
N VAL A 291 -9.95 12.35 18.34
CA VAL A 291 -10.64 11.82 19.54
C VAL A 291 -9.89 10.59 20.09
N LYS A 292 -9.48 9.66 19.21
CA LYS A 292 -8.70 8.47 19.62
C LYS A 292 -7.35 8.83 20.25
N ALA A 293 -6.69 9.85 19.71
CA ALA A 293 -5.41 10.34 20.22
C ALA A 293 -5.54 11.26 21.46
N GLY A 294 -6.77 11.53 21.94
CA GLY A 294 -6.99 12.45 23.05
C GLY A 294 -6.60 13.91 22.76
N VAL A 295 -6.51 14.27 21.46
CA VAL A 295 -6.23 15.64 20.99
C VAL A 295 -7.54 16.43 20.87
N VAL A 296 -8.60 15.76 20.43
CA VAL A 296 -9.95 16.31 20.35
C VAL A 296 -10.78 15.73 21.51
N GLU A 297 -11.38 16.59 22.31
CA GLU A 297 -12.28 16.19 23.36
C GLU A 297 -13.69 15.99 22.82
N LYS A 298 -14.31 14.86 23.19
CA LYS A 298 -15.70 14.57 22.88
C LYS A 298 -16.52 14.48 24.17
N SER A 299 -17.45 15.41 24.35
CA SER A 299 -18.37 15.43 25.49
C SER A 299 -19.82 15.36 24.96
N GLY A 300 -20.44 14.19 25.09
CA GLY A 300 -21.74 13.92 24.49
C GLY A 300 -21.70 14.11 22.98
N ALA A 301 -22.52 15.03 22.47
CA ALA A 301 -22.53 15.38 21.05
C ALA A 301 -21.53 16.47 20.64
N TRP A 302 -20.83 17.09 21.60
CA TRP A 302 -19.93 18.19 21.34
C TRP A 302 -18.49 17.73 21.15
N PHE A 303 -17.85 18.34 20.16
CA PHE A 303 -16.42 18.20 19.90
C PHE A 303 -15.74 19.52 20.26
N SER A 304 -14.58 19.44 20.93
CA SER A 304 -13.81 20.59 21.38
C SER A 304 -12.31 20.34 21.17
N TYR A 305 -11.59 21.39 20.86
CA TYR A 305 -10.14 21.38 20.76
C TYR A 305 -9.60 22.66 21.42
N ASP A 306 -8.65 22.51 22.36
CA ASP A 306 -8.01 23.63 23.06
C ASP A 306 -9.06 24.63 23.67
N SER A 307 -10.10 24.06 24.30
CA SER A 307 -11.25 24.80 24.86
C SER A 307 -12.15 25.50 23.83
N ILE A 308 -11.89 25.33 22.52
CA ILE A 308 -12.73 25.85 21.43
C ILE A 308 -13.73 24.77 21.02
N ARG A 309 -15.02 25.10 21.01
CA ARG A 309 -16.05 24.21 20.47
C ARG A 309 -15.98 24.22 18.96
N ILE A 310 -15.69 23.05 18.36
CA ILE A 310 -15.57 22.89 16.91
C ILE A 310 -16.86 22.40 16.24
N GLY A 311 -17.81 21.84 17.01
CA GLY A 311 -19.13 21.49 16.47
C GLY A 311 -19.95 20.61 17.39
N GLN A 312 -21.27 20.67 17.19
CA GLN A 312 -22.22 19.73 17.78
C GLN A 312 -22.59 18.69 16.73
N GLY A 313 -22.20 17.44 16.97
CA GLY A 313 -22.30 16.34 16.00
C GLY A 313 -21.11 16.28 15.04
N ARG A 314 -20.88 15.08 14.50
CA ARG A 314 -19.71 14.79 13.65
C ARG A 314 -19.69 15.62 12.36
N GLU A 315 -20.85 15.78 11.71
CA GLU A 315 -20.92 16.49 10.43
C GLU A 315 -20.67 18.00 10.59
N ASN A 316 -21.20 18.63 11.66
CA ASN A 316 -20.91 20.03 11.93
C ASN A 316 -19.43 20.26 12.25
N ALA A 317 -18.80 19.35 13.00
CA ALA A 317 -17.38 19.42 13.30
C ALA A 317 -16.51 19.24 12.03
N LYS A 318 -16.89 18.34 11.11
CA LYS A 318 -16.25 18.18 9.79
C LYS A 318 -16.35 19.46 8.96
N THR A 319 -17.54 20.08 8.92
CA THR A 319 -17.77 21.34 8.19
C THR A 319 -16.90 22.45 8.77
N TRP A 320 -16.88 22.58 10.10
CA TRP A 320 -16.03 23.57 10.77
C TRP A 320 -14.54 23.37 10.43
N LEU A 321 -14.05 22.12 10.41
CA LEU A 321 -12.66 21.82 10.01
C LEU A 321 -12.39 22.14 8.52
N LYS A 322 -13.37 21.96 7.62
CA LYS A 322 -13.26 22.38 6.21
C LYS A 322 -13.13 23.91 6.10
N GLU A 323 -13.84 24.66 6.90
CA GLU A 323 -13.81 26.12 6.95
C GLU A 323 -12.56 26.69 7.66
N ASN A 324 -11.89 25.87 8.49
CA ASN A 324 -10.70 26.24 9.25
C ASN A 324 -9.50 25.34 8.93
N PRO A 325 -8.92 25.45 7.70
CA PRO A 325 -7.87 24.53 7.24
C PRO A 325 -6.57 24.61 8.05
N GLU A 326 -6.24 25.78 8.60
CA GLU A 326 -5.07 25.95 9.49
C GLU A 326 -5.22 25.14 10.78
N MET A 327 -6.43 25.09 11.33
CA MET A 327 -6.71 24.31 12.52
C MET A 327 -6.70 22.82 12.22
N ALA A 328 -7.24 22.41 11.06
CA ALA A 328 -7.18 21.03 10.59
C ALA A 328 -5.73 20.56 10.43
N ALA A 329 -4.86 21.39 9.84
CA ALA A 329 -3.43 21.09 9.69
C ALA A 329 -2.72 20.96 11.05
N LYS A 330 -3.03 21.86 12.02
CA LYS A 330 -2.48 21.80 13.37
C LYS A 330 -2.89 20.51 14.11
N LEU A 331 -4.16 20.12 13.99
CA LEU A 331 -4.67 18.87 14.54
C LEU A 331 -3.99 17.65 13.90
N GLU A 332 -3.86 17.63 12.57
CA GLU A 332 -3.16 16.57 11.85
C GLU A 332 -1.72 16.42 12.35
N GLN A 333 -1.00 17.53 12.52
CA GLN A 333 0.37 17.51 13.02
C GLN A 333 0.45 16.94 14.45
N GLN A 334 -0.48 17.30 15.33
CA GLN A 334 -0.52 16.76 16.69
C GLN A 334 -0.85 15.27 16.71
N ILE A 335 -1.77 14.81 15.86
CA ILE A 335 -2.10 13.38 15.70
C ILE A 335 -0.87 12.62 15.20
N ARG A 336 -0.14 13.17 14.21
CA ARG A 336 1.13 12.59 13.72
C ARG A 336 2.21 12.56 14.81
N GLY A 337 2.20 13.48 15.77
CA GLY A 337 3.08 13.45 16.94
C GLY A 337 2.76 12.33 17.95
N ARG A 338 1.56 11.73 17.87
CA ARG A 338 1.09 10.63 18.73
C ARG A 338 0.86 9.33 17.97
N THR A 339 1.66 9.12 16.93
CA THR A 339 1.50 7.98 16.00
C THR A 339 1.50 6.62 16.70
N GLU A 340 2.31 6.44 17.74
CA GLU A 340 2.40 5.16 18.46
C GLU A 340 1.10 4.85 19.20
N GLU A 341 0.54 5.80 19.92
CA GLU A 341 -0.73 5.64 20.66
C GLU A 341 -1.90 5.34 19.72
N VAL A 342 -1.97 6.07 18.59
CA VAL A 342 -2.99 5.83 17.56
C VAL A 342 -2.80 4.44 16.91
N ALA A 343 -1.56 4.08 16.60
CA ALA A 343 -1.23 2.81 15.92
C ALA A 343 -1.57 1.59 16.80
N GLU A 344 -1.39 1.66 18.11
CA GLU A 344 -1.79 0.60 19.05
C GLU A 344 -3.31 0.40 19.04
N GLY A 345 -4.08 1.48 19.00
CA GLY A 345 -5.54 1.44 18.90
C GLY A 345 -6.09 0.92 17.56
N LEU A 346 -5.22 0.76 16.55
CA LEU A 346 -5.57 0.22 15.22
C LEU A 346 -5.24 -1.28 15.08
N MET A 347 -4.57 -1.89 16.07
CA MET A 347 -4.23 -3.31 16.02
C MET A 347 -5.49 -4.18 16.10
N VAL A 348 -5.61 -5.09 15.16
CA VAL A 348 -6.62 -6.16 15.16
C VAL A 348 -5.88 -7.47 15.28
N GLY A 349 -6.34 -8.35 16.18
CA GLY A 349 -5.74 -9.68 16.29
C GLY A 349 -5.71 -10.37 14.92
N PRO A 350 -4.75 -11.28 14.68
CA PRO A 350 -4.77 -12.09 13.48
C PRO A 350 -6.08 -12.88 13.48
N GLU A 351 -6.98 -12.60 12.54
CA GLU A 351 -7.95 -13.58 12.14
C GLU A 351 -7.13 -14.76 11.63
N ALA A 352 -7.49 -15.98 12.06
CA ALA A 352 -6.82 -17.17 11.60
C ALA A 352 -6.73 -17.12 10.06
N ASP A 353 -5.56 -16.72 9.55
CA ASP A 353 -5.23 -16.87 8.14
C ASP A 353 -5.00 -18.36 7.93
N ASP A 354 -6.05 -19.08 7.55
CA ASP A 354 -5.98 -20.48 7.12
C ASP A 354 -5.33 -20.62 5.73
N ASP A 355 -4.50 -19.66 5.31
CA ASP A 355 -3.74 -19.67 4.07
C ASP A 355 -2.21 -19.78 4.36
N LEU A 356 -1.77 -20.93 4.91
CA LEU A 356 -0.40 -21.44 4.80
C LEU A 356 -0.37 -22.64 3.86
#